data_9d85136822548b15daf8f66a4ac6b584
#
_entry.id   9d85136822548b15daf8f66a4ac6b584
#
_cell.length_a   1.000
_cell.length_b   1.000
_cell.length_c   1.000
_cell.angle_alpha   90.00
_cell.angle_beta   90.00
_cell.angle_gamma   90.00
#
_symmetry.space_group_name_H-M   'P 1'
#
loop_
_entity.id
_entity.type
_entity.pdbx_description
1 polymer ?
#
loop_
_entity_poly.entity_id
_entity_poly.type
_entity_poly.pdbx_seq_one_letter_code
_entity_poly.pdbx_strand_id
1 'polypeptide(L)'
;MPLAQQIAEWRQQKTLILGILGGQGTGKTTLAAILTEILAEMELQVCRLSIDDLYKTYADRLQLQQFDPRYRWRGPPGTHDVSLGLSVLKQLRQVSPQHPVAVPRFDKSLHQGAGDRIVPERLTAADVVLFEGWFLGVRPIDPALFDHAPSPIISESDRTFARDTNDRLQDYLPLWDELDRLIVLNPVDYRLTLQWRKEAEQMMKATGKPGMSDTEIEEFVQYFWRSLHPELFIPPLLSQPEWVDWIIELDENRLPTSIYCPYNPGLD
;
A
#
# COMPACT_ATOMS: atom_id res chain seq x y z
N MET A 1 3.66 13.70 -17.32
CA MET A 1 4.59 14.85 -17.29
C MET A 1 4.39 15.75 -16.06
N PRO A 2 3.24 16.39 -15.75
CA PRO A 2 3.17 17.31 -14.60
C PRO A 2 3.52 16.64 -13.25
N LEU A 3 3.06 15.41 -13.00
CA LEU A 3 3.34 14.70 -11.76
C LEU A 3 4.84 14.39 -11.57
N ALA A 4 5.54 13.93 -12.60
CA ALA A 4 6.97 13.65 -12.51
C ALA A 4 7.81 14.92 -12.28
N GLN A 5 7.42 16.05 -12.89
CA GLN A 5 8.03 17.34 -12.62
C GLN A 5 7.82 17.78 -11.18
N GLN A 6 6.62 17.64 -10.65
CA GLN A 6 6.33 17.95 -9.25
C GLN A 6 7.12 17.06 -8.27
N ILE A 7 7.29 15.77 -8.59
CA ILE A 7 8.12 14.85 -7.80
C ILE A 7 9.58 15.33 -7.79
N ALA A 8 10.12 15.72 -8.95
CA ALA A 8 11.47 16.24 -9.05
C ALA A 8 11.66 17.54 -8.24
N GLU A 9 10.67 18.43 -8.23
CA GLU A 9 10.65 19.64 -7.40
C GLU A 9 10.58 19.31 -5.91
N TRP A 10 9.74 18.36 -5.49
CA TRP A 10 9.62 17.93 -4.08
C TRP A 10 10.92 17.33 -3.52
N ARG A 11 11.76 16.76 -4.38
CA ARG A 11 13.02 16.12 -3.97
C ARG A 11 14.00 17.06 -3.27
N GLN A 12 14.13 18.32 -3.66
CA GLN A 12 14.97 19.36 -3.02
C GLN A 12 16.39 18.90 -2.61
N GLN A 13 17.11 18.17 -3.44
CA GLN A 13 18.49 17.66 -3.18
C GLN A 13 18.63 16.60 -2.08
N LYS A 14 17.53 16.00 -1.63
CA LYS A 14 17.51 14.84 -0.70
C LYS A 14 16.75 13.67 -1.33
N THR A 15 16.98 12.47 -0.86
CA THR A 15 16.14 11.33 -1.24
C THR A 15 14.70 11.60 -0.82
N LEU A 16 13.78 11.67 -1.79
CA LEU A 16 12.34 11.82 -1.54
C LEU A 16 11.71 10.45 -1.32
N ILE A 17 10.96 10.28 -0.23
CA ILE A 17 10.11 9.11 -0.01
C ILE A 17 8.67 9.50 -0.32
N LEU A 18 8.18 9.05 -1.48
CA LEU A 18 6.83 9.31 -1.96
C LEU A 18 5.94 8.08 -1.73
N GLY A 19 4.93 8.22 -0.88
CA GLY A 19 3.89 7.23 -0.68
C GLY A 19 2.85 7.24 -1.81
N ILE A 20 2.42 6.05 -2.24
CA ILE A 20 1.32 5.86 -3.19
C ILE A 20 0.31 4.89 -2.55
N LEU A 21 -0.78 5.45 -2.03
CA LEU A 21 -1.89 4.69 -1.47
C LEU A 21 -2.94 4.38 -2.55
N GLY A 22 -3.52 3.21 -2.47
CA GLY A 22 -4.72 2.86 -3.26
C GLY A 22 -5.11 1.41 -3.04
N GLY A 23 -6.39 1.10 -3.20
CA GLY A 23 -6.93 -0.25 -3.07
C GLY A 23 -6.36 -1.25 -4.09
N GLN A 24 -6.79 -2.49 -4.00
CA GLN A 24 -6.38 -3.52 -4.95
C GLN A 24 -6.86 -3.17 -6.37
N GLY A 25 -6.00 -3.35 -7.36
CA GLY A 25 -6.34 -3.11 -8.77
C GLY A 25 -6.40 -1.63 -9.20
N THR A 26 -6.15 -0.65 -8.31
CA THR A 26 -6.16 0.79 -8.65
C THR A 26 -5.00 1.25 -9.55
N GLY A 27 -4.04 0.37 -9.85
CA GLY A 27 -2.92 0.73 -10.74
C GLY A 27 -1.70 1.34 -10.04
N LYS A 28 -1.56 1.27 -8.71
CA LYS A 28 -0.37 1.78 -7.98
C LYS A 28 0.95 1.34 -8.58
N THR A 29 1.10 0.03 -8.77
CA THR A 29 2.33 -0.57 -9.31
C THR A 29 2.58 -0.13 -10.76
N THR A 30 1.51 0.04 -11.55
CA THR A 30 1.61 0.58 -12.91
C THR A 30 2.04 2.04 -12.89
N LEU A 31 1.44 2.87 -12.02
CA LEU A 31 1.83 4.26 -11.85
C LEU A 31 3.29 4.36 -11.40
N ALA A 32 3.71 3.57 -10.41
CA ALA A 32 5.09 3.52 -9.95
C ALA A 32 6.06 3.12 -11.06
N ALA A 33 5.69 2.14 -11.91
CA ALA A 33 6.51 1.75 -13.05
C ALA A 33 6.65 2.88 -14.08
N ILE A 34 5.56 3.53 -14.47
CA ILE A 34 5.56 4.65 -15.41
C ILE A 34 6.39 5.83 -14.85
N LEU A 35 6.19 6.16 -13.57
CA LEU A 35 6.97 7.22 -12.93
C LEU A 35 8.46 6.88 -12.89
N THR A 36 8.83 5.61 -12.69
CA THR A 36 10.22 5.17 -12.70
C THR A 36 10.87 5.47 -14.03
N GLU A 37 10.24 5.13 -15.16
CA GLU A 37 10.78 5.40 -16.51
C GLU A 37 10.89 6.90 -16.77
N ILE A 38 9.85 7.69 -16.45
CA ILE A 38 9.86 9.13 -16.68
C ILE A 38 10.93 9.83 -15.82
N LEU A 39 11.06 9.45 -14.54
CA LEU A 39 12.07 10.02 -13.65
C LEU A 39 13.49 9.61 -14.05
N ALA A 40 13.68 8.41 -14.60
CA ALA A 40 14.97 7.97 -15.15
C ALA A 40 15.39 8.82 -16.36
N GLU A 41 14.46 9.20 -17.26
CA GLU A 41 14.73 10.16 -18.35
C GLU A 41 15.10 11.58 -17.83
N MET A 42 14.72 11.88 -16.58
CA MET A 42 15.13 13.10 -15.88
C MET A 42 16.42 12.91 -15.07
N GLU A 43 17.17 11.84 -15.34
CA GLU A 43 18.42 11.46 -14.65
C GLU A 43 18.27 11.21 -13.14
N LEU A 44 17.05 10.87 -12.67
CA LEU A 44 16.78 10.53 -11.28
C LEU A 44 16.75 9.01 -11.07
N GLN A 45 17.46 8.55 -10.05
CA GLN A 45 17.47 7.13 -9.67
C GLN A 45 16.30 6.80 -8.77
N VAL A 46 15.46 5.84 -9.19
CA VAL A 46 14.24 5.49 -8.50
C VAL A 46 14.35 4.12 -7.84
N CYS A 47 14.06 4.06 -6.54
CA CYS A 47 13.81 2.82 -5.82
C CYS A 47 12.31 2.59 -5.75
N ARG A 48 11.81 1.47 -6.28
CA ARG A 48 10.43 1.02 -6.02
C ARG A 48 10.42 0.13 -4.79
N LEU A 49 9.52 0.39 -3.86
CA LEU A 49 9.27 -0.43 -2.67
C LEU A 49 7.76 -0.62 -2.53
N SER A 50 7.31 -1.84 -2.31
CA SER A 50 5.93 -2.13 -1.96
C SER A 50 5.83 -2.48 -0.48
N ILE A 51 4.70 -2.15 0.17
CA ILE A 51 4.42 -2.67 1.51
C ILE A 51 4.40 -4.21 1.51
N ASP A 52 4.07 -4.84 0.38
CA ASP A 52 4.13 -6.29 0.21
C ASP A 52 5.56 -6.85 0.29
N ASP A 53 6.59 -6.05 -0.02
CA ASP A 53 8.00 -6.43 0.15
C ASP A 53 8.40 -6.53 1.63
N LEU A 54 7.59 -5.94 2.51
CA LEU A 54 7.82 -5.95 3.96
C LEU A 54 7.09 -7.07 4.70
N TYR A 55 6.38 -7.98 4.02
CA TYR A 55 5.76 -9.10 4.73
C TYR A 55 6.78 -9.85 5.60
N LYS A 56 6.31 -10.28 6.76
CA LYS A 56 7.04 -11.25 7.59
C LYS A 56 7.33 -12.51 6.79
N THR A 57 8.36 -13.26 7.18
CA THR A 57 8.67 -14.54 6.53
C THR A 57 7.47 -15.49 6.58
N TYR A 58 7.45 -16.49 5.71
CA TYR A 58 6.39 -17.50 5.74
C TYR A 58 6.29 -18.18 7.11
N ALA A 59 7.43 -18.52 7.72
CA ALA A 59 7.48 -19.12 9.05
C ALA A 59 6.86 -18.22 10.13
N ASP A 60 7.19 -16.91 10.15
CA ASP A 60 6.65 -15.97 11.13
C ASP A 60 5.14 -15.79 10.94
N ARG A 61 4.65 -15.80 9.69
CA ARG A 61 3.20 -15.69 9.42
C ARG A 61 2.44 -16.96 9.82
N LEU A 62 3.06 -18.13 9.71
CA LEU A 62 2.48 -19.37 10.26
C LEU A 62 2.37 -19.31 11.80
N GLN A 63 3.38 -18.77 12.49
CA GLN A 63 3.30 -18.56 13.94
C GLN A 63 2.21 -17.56 14.30
N LEU A 64 2.09 -16.44 13.54
CA LEU A 64 1.01 -15.48 13.73
C LEU A 64 -0.37 -16.14 13.56
N GLN A 65 -0.54 -16.98 12.55
CA GLN A 65 -1.78 -17.70 12.29
C GLN A 65 -2.11 -18.74 13.39
N GLN A 66 -1.09 -19.40 13.95
CA GLN A 66 -1.28 -20.30 15.09
C GLN A 66 -1.75 -19.55 16.34
N PHE A 67 -1.23 -18.34 16.57
CA PHE A 67 -1.63 -17.49 17.68
C PHE A 67 -3.01 -16.86 17.45
N ASP A 68 -3.29 -16.40 16.23
CA ASP A 68 -4.57 -15.79 15.84
C ASP A 68 -5.02 -16.34 14.48
N PRO A 69 -5.92 -17.35 14.46
CA PRO A 69 -6.37 -17.99 13.22
C PRO A 69 -7.10 -17.06 12.23
N ARG A 70 -7.46 -15.84 12.64
CA ARG A 70 -8.05 -14.84 11.75
C ARG A 70 -7.04 -14.36 10.69
N TYR A 71 -5.72 -14.45 10.95
CA TYR A 71 -4.64 -14.15 9.98
C TYR A 71 -4.42 -15.30 8.99
N ARG A 72 -5.49 -15.74 8.34
CA ARG A 72 -5.43 -16.84 7.34
C ARG A 72 -4.69 -16.46 6.05
N TRP A 73 -4.63 -15.17 5.70
CA TRP A 73 -3.88 -14.62 4.57
C TRP A 73 -2.99 -13.47 5.03
N ARG A 74 -1.93 -13.21 4.25
CA ARG A 74 -1.17 -11.98 4.37
C ARG A 74 -2.01 -10.79 3.89
N GLY A 75 -1.67 -9.57 4.32
CA GLY A 75 -2.31 -8.33 3.88
C GLY A 75 -2.63 -7.39 5.03
N PRO A 76 -3.44 -7.80 6.02
CA PRO A 76 -3.81 -6.94 7.14
C PRO A 76 -2.64 -6.42 7.96
N PRO A 77 -2.81 -5.28 8.67
CA PRO A 77 -1.86 -4.84 9.69
C PRO A 77 -1.48 -5.96 10.65
N GLY A 78 -0.17 -6.05 10.97
CA GLY A 78 0.41 -7.14 11.78
C GLY A 78 1.10 -8.23 10.95
N THR A 79 0.86 -8.31 9.63
CA THR A 79 1.51 -9.29 8.75
C THR A 79 2.83 -8.79 8.15
N HIS A 80 3.21 -7.54 8.39
CA HIS A 80 4.44 -6.91 7.89
C HIS A 80 5.49 -6.78 9.00
N ASP A 81 6.75 -6.72 8.60
CA ASP A 81 7.89 -6.40 9.43
C ASP A 81 8.15 -4.88 9.35
N VAL A 82 7.46 -4.16 10.21
CA VAL A 82 7.54 -2.69 10.25
C VAL A 82 8.95 -2.22 10.60
N SER A 83 9.65 -2.93 11.48
CA SER A 83 11.02 -2.61 11.88
C SER A 83 11.98 -2.70 10.70
N LEU A 84 11.85 -3.73 9.86
CA LEU A 84 12.59 -3.85 8.61
C LEU A 84 12.29 -2.66 7.68
N GLY A 85 11.00 -2.34 7.48
CA GLY A 85 10.59 -1.24 6.62
C GLY A 85 11.18 0.09 7.08
N LEU A 86 11.06 0.40 8.37
CA LEU A 86 11.62 1.62 8.96
C LEU A 86 13.15 1.70 8.79
N SER A 87 13.86 0.58 9.03
CA SER A 87 15.31 0.50 8.83
C SER A 87 15.70 0.76 7.37
N VAL A 88 14.98 0.15 6.42
CA VAL A 88 15.24 0.30 4.98
C VAL A 88 14.98 1.73 4.51
N LEU A 89 13.86 2.36 4.88
CA LEU A 89 13.59 3.75 4.51
C LEU A 89 14.66 4.73 5.05
N LYS A 90 15.07 4.55 6.31
CA LYS A 90 16.15 5.36 6.89
C LYS A 90 17.50 5.17 6.19
N GLN A 91 17.84 3.93 5.81
CA GLN A 91 19.06 3.66 5.06
C GLN A 91 18.99 4.24 3.64
N LEU A 92 17.85 4.18 2.95
CA LEU A 92 17.66 4.74 1.63
C LEU A 92 17.87 6.26 1.59
N ARG A 93 17.62 6.99 2.68
CA ARG A 93 17.94 8.43 2.76
C ARG A 93 19.44 8.73 2.72
N GLN A 94 20.29 7.74 2.98
CA GLN A 94 21.75 7.89 3.04
C GLN A 94 22.46 6.92 2.09
N VAL A 95 21.70 6.32 1.16
CA VAL A 95 22.24 5.33 0.23
C VAL A 95 23.34 5.94 -0.64
N SER A 96 24.44 5.20 -0.80
CA SER A 96 25.58 5.59 -1.63
C SER A 96 26.37 4.35 -2.03
N PRO A 97 27.32 4.46 -2.97
CA PRO A 97 28.22 3.35 -3.31
C PRO A 97 29.00 2.79 -2.09
N GLN A 98 29.28 3.65 -1.09
CA GLN A 98 29.95 3.27 0.14
C GLN A 98 29.00 2.68 1.20
N HIS A 99 27.71 3.03 1.12
CA HIS A 99 26.67 2.58 2.01
C HIS A 99 25.48 2.02 1.19
N PRO A 100 25.67 0.86 0.54
CA PRO A 100 24.59 0.24 -0.24
C PRO A 100 23.50 -0.31 0.67
N VAL A 101 22.25 -0.24 0.19
CA VAL A 101 21.08 -0.71 0.93
C VAL A 101 20.54 -1.99 0.31
N ALA A 102 20.22 -2.97 1.16
CA ALA A 102 19.53 -4.20 0.79
C ALA A 102 18.02 -3.98 0.88
N VAL A 103 17.37 -3.71 -0.25
CA VAL A 103 15.92 -3.49 -0.33
C VAL A 103 15.20 -4.84 -0.37
N PRO A 104 14.31 -5.15 0.59
CA PRO A 104 13.61 -6.42 0.62
C PRO A 104 12.77 -6.63 -0.64
N ARG A 105 12.60 -7.90 -1.00
CA ARG A 105 11.72 -8.34 -2.09
C ARG A 105 10.92 -9.55 -1.64
N PHE A 106 9.69 -9.63 -2.13
CA PHE A 106 8.76 -10.68 -1.76
C PHE A 106 8.18 -11.37 -3.00
N ASP A 107 8.32 -12.69 -3.06
CA ASP A 107 7.73 -13.50 -4.12
C ASP A 107 6.40 -14.09 -3.65
N LYS A 108 5.31 -13.63 -4.25
CA LYS A 108 3.94 -14.06 -3.94
C LYS A 108 3.64 -15.50 -4.38
N SER A 109 4.45 -16.09 -5.27
CA SER A 109 4.22 -17.43 -5.83
C SER A 109 4.71 -18.57 -4.92
N LEU A 110 5.66 -18.28 -4.04
CA LEU A 110 6.22 -19.29 -3.13
C LEU A 110 5.17 -19.87 -2.19
N HIS A 111 5.42 -21.06 -1.65
CA HIS A 111 4.54 -21.75 -0.70
C HIS A 111 3.07 -21.81 -1.17
N GLN A 112 2.86 -22.20 -2.44
CA GLN A 112 1.52 -22.35 -3.06
C GLN A 112 0.69 -21.05 -3.03
N GLY A 113 1.37 -19.91 -3.22
CA GLY A 113 0.72 -18.61 -3.23
C GLY A 113 0.70 -17.89 -1.86
N ALA A 114 1.16 -18.52 -0.79
CA ALA A 114 1.33 -17.84 0.50
C ALA A 114 2.50 -16.83 0.48
N GLY A 115 3.45 -17.01 -0.43
CA GLY A 115 4.60 -16.14 -0.66
C GLY A 115 5.67 -16.20 0.43
N ASP A 116 6.85 -15.71 0.12
CA ASP A 116 7.94 -15.52 1.09
C ASP A 116 8.92 -14.46 0.60
N ARG A 117 9.81 -14.02 1.50
CA ARG A 117 10.94 -13.15 1.18
C ARG A 117 11.93 -13.89 0.27
N ILE A 118 12.47 -13.15 -0.68
CA ILE A 118 13.56 -13.60 -1.55
C ILE A 118 14.82 -12.78 -1.32
N VAL A 119 15.87 -13.05 -2.10
CA VAL A 119 17.11 -12.28 -2.02
C VAL A 119 16.81 -10.79 -2.22
N PRO A 120 17.25 -9.93 -1.29
CA PRO A 120 17.01 -8.48 -1.41
C PRO A 120 17.79 -7.91 -2.60
N GLU A 121 17.23 -6.86 -3.18
CA GLU A 121 17.90 -6.07 -4.21
C GLU A 121 18.90 -5.11 -3.56
N ARG A 122 20.14 -5.04 -4.11
CA ARG A 122 21.15 -4.15 -3.59
C ARG A 122 21.19 -2.83 -4.39
N LEU A 123 20.93 -1.72 -3.73
CA LEU A 123 20.99 -0.38 -4.31
C LEU A 123 22.17 0.41 -3.77
N THR A 124 22.76 1.23 -4.64
CA THR A 124 23.88 2.12 -4.32
C THR A 124 23.53 3.59 -4.46
N ALA A 125 22.32 3.90 -4.94
CA ALA A 125 21.80 5.25 -5.02
C ALA A 125 20.26 5.22 -5.11
N ALA A 126 19.60 6.27 -4.64
CA ALA A 126 18.18 6.52 -4.81
C ALA A 126 17.89 8.03 -4.61
N ASP A 127 17.35 8.65 -5.63
CA ASP A 127 16.87 10.03 -5.58
C ASP A 127 15.41 10.09 -5.12
N VAL A 128 14.63 9.09 -5.55
CA VAL A 128 13.21 8.95 -5.22
C VAL A 128 12.93 7.51 -4.82
N VAL A 129 12.25 7.34 -3.70
CA VAL A 129 11.65 6.07 -3.28
C VAL A 129 10.16 6.16 -3.55
N LEU A 130 9.66 5.34 -4.48
CA LEU A 130 8.23 5.17 -4.71
C LEU A 130 7.75 4.02 -3.81
N PHE A 131 7.19 4.36 -2.66
CA PHE A 131 6.69 3.40 -1.68
C PHE A 131 5.18 3.24 -1.85
N GLU A 132 4.73 2.08 -2.33
CA GLU A 132 3.33 1.84 -2.63
C GLU A 132 2.68 0.84 -1.67
N GLY A 133 1.38 1.01 -1.39
CA GLY A 133 0.65 0.09 -0.54
C GLY A 133 -0.86 0.32 -0.55
N TRP A 134 -1.61 -0.70 -0.08
CA TRP A 134 -3.07 -0.64 -0.08
C TRP A 134 -3.66 0.08 1.16
N PHE A 135 -2.85 0.30 2.20
CA PHE A 135 -3.22 1.08 3.39
C PHE A 135 -2.09 2.01 3.84
N LEU A 136 -1.20 2.39 2.93
CA LEU A 136 -0.08 3.29 3.20
C LEU A 136 -0.60 4.64 3.70
N GLY A 137 -0.07 5.12 4.82
CA GLY A 137 -0.51 6.38 5.43
C GLY A 137 -1.83 6.29 6.22
N VAL A 138 -2.53 5.15 6.17
CA VAL A 138 -3.79 4.97 6.94
C VAL A 138 -3.51 4.95 8.43
N ARG A 139 -4.32 5.69 9.19
CA ARG A 139 -4.18 5.88 10.64
C ARG A 139 -5.33 5.23 11.38
N PRO A 140 -5.16 4.88 12.67
CA PRO A 140 -6.25 4.39 13.51
C PRO A 140 -7.41 5.39 13.57
N ILE A 141 -8.61 4.83 13.63
CA ILE A 141 -9.87 5.58 13.79
C ILE A 141 -10.52 5.24 15.12
N ASP A 142 -11.56 5.98 15.49
CA ASP A 142 -12.33 5.72 16.71
C ASP A 142 -12.94 4.30 16.66
N PRO A 143 -12.62 3.41 17.64
CA PRO A 143 -13.17 2.06 17.69
C PRO A 143 -14.69 1.98 17.77
N ALA A 144 -15.38 3.02 18.22
CA ALA A 144 -16.84 3.08 18.27
C ALA A 144 -17.48 3.02 16.85
N LEU A 145 -16.76 3.43 15.80
CA LEU A 145 -17.24 3.37 14.42
C LEU A 145 -17.51 1.91 13.97
N PHE A 146 -16.86 0.93 14.59
CA PHE A 146 -17.07 -0.47 14.23
C PHE A 146 -18.40 -1.04 14.74
N ASP A 147 -19.11 -0.36 15.66
CA ASP A 147 -20.42 -0.79 16.13
C ASP A 147 -21.48 -0.73 15.02
N HIS A 148 -21.29 0.18 14.07
CA HIS A 148 -22.15 0.40 12.92
C HIS A 148 -21.39 0.27 11.58
N ALA A 149 -20.35 -0.57 11.56
CA ALA A 149 -19.51 -0.74 10.38
C ALA A 149 -20.29 -1.27 9.18
N PRO A 150 -19.91 -0.84 7.94
CA PRO A 150 -20.51 -1.36 6.73
C PRO A 150 -20.14 -2.81 6.46
N SER A 151 -20.94 -3.49 5.61
CA SER A 151 -20.61 -4.84 5.12
C SER A 151 -19.28 -4.83 4.39
N PRO A 152 -18.37 -5.81 4.62
CA PRO A 152 -18.63 -7.13 5.22
C PRO A 152 -18.33 -7.25 6.73
N ILE A 153 -18.21 -6.18 7.49
CA ILE A 153 -18.02 -6.21 8.95
C ILE A 153 -19.40 -6.37 9.60
N ILE A 154 -19.93 -7.60 9.68
CA ILE A 154 -21.30 -7.86 10.10
C ILE A 154 -21.35 -8.51 11.48
N SER A 155 -20.57 -9.57 11.69
CA SER A 155 -20.57 -10.34 12.93
C SER A 155 -19.71 -9.67 14.01
N GLU A 156 -19.93 -10.06 15.28
CA GLU A 156 -19.07 -9.59 16.37
C GLU A 156 -17.61 -10.03 16.18
N SER A 157 -17.39 -11.19 15.59
CA SER A 157 -16.03 -11.63 15.22
C SER A 157 -15.38 -10.73 14.17
N ASP A 158 -16.16 -10.26 13.17
CA ASP A 158 -15.64 -9.31 12.16
C ASP A 158 -15.31 -7.96 12.81
N ARG A 159 -16.19 -7.45 13.69
CA ARG A 159 -15.95 -6.20 14.44
C ARG A 159 -14.72 -6.28 15.32
N THR A 160 -14.56 -7.41 16.04
CA THR A 160 -13.37 -7.65 16.85
C THR A 160 -12.10 -7.67 15.98
N PHE A 161 -12.13 -8.35 14.83
CA PHE A 161 -10.99 -8.38 13.91
C PHE A 161 -10.65 -6.97 13.36
N ALA A 162 -11.67 -6.20 12.99
CA ALA A 162 -11.50 -4.82 12.52
C ALA A 162 -10.90 -3.91 13.60
N ARG A 163 -11.35 -4.01 14.87
CA ARG A 163 -10.76 -3.26 15.99
C ARG A 163 -9.31 -3.65 16.24
N ASP A 164 -9.01 -4.93 16.25
CA ASP A 164 -7.64 -5.43 16.48
C ASP A 164 -6.69 -4.97 15.36
N THR A 165 -7.14 -4.98 14.10
CA THR A 165 -6.32 -4.49 12.97
C THR A 165 -6.20 -2.97 12.97
N ASN A 166 -7.23 -2.24 13.42
CA ASN A 166 -7.17 -0.81 13.66
C ASN A 166 -6.12 -0.47 14.73
N ASP A 167 -6.11 -1.19 15.84
CA ASP A 167 -5.13 -0.97 16.92
C ASP A 167 -3.70 -1.25 16.43
N ARG A 168 -3.50 -2.26 15.59
CA ARG A 168 -2.20 -2.57 14.98
C ARG A 168 -1.69 -1.50 14.02
N LEU A 169 -2.53 -0.59 13.53
CA LEU A 169 -2.05 0.56 12.75
C LEU A 169 -1.13 1.49 13.55
N GLN A 170 -1.22 1.49 14.89
CA GLN A 170 -0.29 2.23 15.74
C GLN A 170 1.17 1.84 15.47
N ASP A 171 1.43 0.56 15.22
CA ASP A 171 2.78 0.07 14.95
C ASP A 171 3.35 0.63 13.64
N TYR A 172 2.48 1.05 12.70
CA TYR A 172 2.88 1.55 11.38
C TYR A 172 3.11 3.06 11.34
N LEU A 173 2.65 3.82 12.35
CA LEU A 173 2.80 5.28 12.36
C LEU A 173 4.25 5.74 12.18
N PRO A 174 5.26 5.12 12.83
CA PRO A 174 6.67 5.51 12.58
C PRO A 174 7.12 5.27 11.13
N LEU A 175 6.50 4.31 10.42
CA LEU A 175 6.80 4.05 9.01
C LEU A 175 6.15 5.11 8.11
N TRP A 176 4.94 5.57 8.47
CA TRP A 176 4.25 6.66 7.79
C TRP A 176 4.93 8.02 8.00
N ASP A 177 5.55 8.24 9.16
CA ASP A 177 6.30 9.45 9.46
C ASP A 177 7.59 9.59 8.63
N GLU A 178 8.04 8.51 7.96
CA GLU A 178 9.14 8.57 6.99
C GLU A 178 8.69 9.05 5.60
N LEU A 179 7.39 9.16 5.32
CA LEU A 179 6.90 9.68 4.04
C LEU A 179 7.12 11.20 3.98
N ASP A 180 7.74 11.68 2.92
CA ASP A 180 7.82 13.13 2.65
C ASP A 180 6.55 13.64 1.97
N ARG A 181 5.87 12.78 1.16
CA ARG A 181 4.66 13.09 0.41
C ARG A 181 3.79 11.83 0.29
N LEU A 182 2.47 12.02 0.18
CA LEU A 182 1.52 10.95 -0.04
C LEU A 182 0.54 11.30 -1.17
N ILE A 183 0.47 10.41 -2.15
CA ILE A 183 -0.53 10.45 -3.23
C ILE A 183 -1.54 9.34 -2.99
N VAL A 184 -2.82 9.65 -3.13
CA VAL A 184 -3.90 8.68 -2.98
C VAL A 184 -4.60 8.45 -4.33
N LEU A 185 -4.63 7.19 -4.77
CA LEU A 185 -5.46 6.75 -5.89
C LEU A 185 -6.84 6.36 -5.33
N ASN A 186 -7.82 7.24 -5.52
CA ASN A 186 -9.15 7.11 -4.94
C ASN A 186 -10.18 6.71 -6.02
N PRO A 187 -10.68 5.46 -6.05
CA PRO A 187 -11.74 5.09 -6.96
C PRO A 187 -13.07 5.77 -6.57
N VAL A 188 -13.88 6.16 -7.56
CA VAL A 188 -15.24 6.73 -7.35
C VAL A 188 -16.14 5.80 -6.54
N ASP A 189 -15.89 4.50 -6.57
CA ASP A 189 -16.49 3.48 -5.70
C ASP A 189 -15.43 2.44 -5.34
N TYR A 190 -15.18 2.23 -4.05
CA TYR A 190 -14.21 1.24 -3.56
C TYR A 190 -14.54 -0.20 -4.02
N ARG A 191 -15.81 -0.51 -4.30
CA ARG A 191 -16.27 -1.83 -4.78
C ARG A 191 -15.67 -2.21 -6.13
N LEU A 192 -15.26 -1.22 -6.93
CA LEU A 192 -14.54 -1.43 -8.18
C LEU A 192 -13.22 -2.21 -7.96
N THR A 193 -12.62 -2.13 -6.77
CA THR A 193 -11.41 -2.90 -6.44
C THR A 193 -11.64 -4.42 -6.52
N LEU A 194 -12.84 -4.90 -6.21
CA LEU A 194 -13.21 -6.30 -6.40
C LEU A 194 -13.29 -6.67 -7.87
N GLN A 195 -13.96 -5.85 -8.67
CA GLN A 195 -14.05 -6.05 -10.12
C GLN A 195 -12.65 -6.07 -10.75
N TRP A 196 -11.84 -5.06 -10.44
CA TRP A 196 -10.49 -4.94 -10.95
C TRP A 196 -9.57 -6.08 -10.53
N ARG A 197 -9.79 -6.63 -9.33
CA ARG A 197 -9.04 -7.81 -8.88
C ARG A 197 -9.43 -9.06 -9.67
N LYS A 198 -10.73 -9.25 -9.99
CA LYS A 198 -11.22 -10.33 -10.84
C LYS A 198 -10.62 -10.22 -12.25
N GLU A 199 -10.62 -9.03 -12.85
CA GLU A 199 -10.03 -8.78 -14.17
C GLU A 199 -8.52 -9.12 -14.20
N ALA A 200 -7.76 -8.67 -13.19
CA ALA A 200 -6.34 -8.97 -13.10
C ALA A 200 -6.06 -10.47 -12.98
N GLU A 201 -6.90 -11.20 -12.25
CA GLU A 201 -6.79 -12.66 -12.13
C GLU A 201 -7.12 -13.38 -13.46
N GLN A 202 -8.14 -12.90 -14.17
CA GLN A 202 -8.50 -13.44 -15.49
C GLN A 202 -7.38 -13.23 -16.51
N MET A 203 -6.76 -12.04 -16.53
CA MET A 203 -5.60 -11.75 -17.37
C MET A 203 -4.43 -12.68 -17.03
N MET A 204 -4.16 -12.92 -15.75
CA MET A 204 -3.10 -13.83 -15.32
C MET A 204 -3.40 -15.27 -15.77
N LYS A 205 -4.63 -15.77 -15.60
CA LYS A 205 -5.06 -17.10 -16.05
C LYS A 205 -4.92 -17.27 -17.56
N ALA A 206 -5.20 -16.22 -18.34
CA ALA A 206 -5.04 -16.22 -19.78
C ALA A 206 -3.59 -16.48 -20.23
N THR A 207 -2.60 -16.24 -19.34
CA THR A 207 -1.19 -16.59 -19.59
C THR A 207 -0.84 -18.05 -19.25
N GLY A 208 -1.81 -18.88 -18.87
CA GLY A 208 -1.64 -20.28 -18.49
C GLY A 208 -1.21 -20.50 -17.03
N LYS A 209 -1.21 -19.46 -16.20
CA LYS A 209 -0.92 -19.57 -14.77
C LYS A 209 -2.16 -20.02 -13.98
N PRO A 210 -1.99 -20.84 -12.93
CA PRO A 210 -3.09 -21.15 -12.02
C PRO A 210 -3.54 -19.88 -11.29
N GLY A 211 -4.84 -19.76 -11.00
CA GLY A 211 -5.39 -18.61 -10.31
C GLY A 211 -6.65 -18.93 -9.53
N MET A 212 -7.08 -17.98 -8.70
CA MET A 212 -8.25 -18.09 -7.85
C MET A 212 -9.55 -18.06 -8.68
N SER A 213 -10.58 -18.75 -8.22
CA SER A 213 -11.95 -18.61 -8.72
C SER A 213 -12.52 -17.24 -8.34
N ASP A 214 -13.62 -16.84 -8.99
CA ASP A 214 -14.28 -15.56 -8.67
C ASP A 214 -14.78 -15.51 -7.22
N THR A 215 -15.25 -16.64 -6.69
CA THR A 215 -15.67 -16.76 -5.28
C THR A 215 -14.48 -16.61 -4.32
N GLU A 216 -13.35 -17.25 -4.63
CA GLU A 216 -12.14 -17.11 -3.79
C GLU A 216 -11.58 -15.67 -3.82
N ILE A 217 -11.66 -15.00 -4.99
CA ILE A 217 -11.26 -13.58 -5.09
C ILE A 217 -12.19 -12.69 -4.26
N GLU A 218 -13.49 -12.95 -4.31
CA GLU A 218 -14.46 -12.19 -3.53
C GLU A 218 -14.21 -12.36 -2.02
N GLU A 219 -14.00 -13.58 -1.56
CA GLU A 219 -13.67 -13.87 -0.17
C GLU A 219 -12.34 -13.21 0.24
N PHE A 220 -11.34 -13.23 -0.65
CA PHE A 220 -10.05 -12.59 -0.44
C PHE A 220 -10.19 -11.06 -0.31
N VAL A 221 -10.91 -10.40 -1.20
CA VAL A 221 -11.11 -8.95 -1.15
C VAL A 221 -11.93 -8.54 0.07
N GLN A 222 -13.00 -9.28 0.39
CA GLN A 222 -13.79 -9.05 1.58
C GLN A 222 -12.99 -9.23 2.88
N TYR A 223 -11.99 -10.12 2.90
CA TYR A 223 -11.08 -10.25 4.03
C TYR A 223 -10.28 -8.97 4.29
N PHE A 224 -9.82 -8.31 3.23
CA PHE A 224 -9.15 -6.99 3.36
C PHE A 224 -10.14 -5.92 3.85
N TRP A 225 -11.36 -5.91 3.34
CA TRP A 225 -12.38 -4.96 3.80
C TRP A 225 -12.82 -5.21 5.25
N ARG A 226 -12.80 -6.46 5.73
CA ARG A 226 -13.02 -6.75 7.17
C ARG A 226 -11.87 -6.26 8.04
N SER A 227 -10.67 -6.22 7.54
CA SER A 227 -9.53 -5.71 8.31
C SER A 227 -9.48 -4.17 8.34
N LEU A 228 -9.55 -3.52 7.19
CA LEU A 228 -9.54 -2.07 7.04
C LEU A 228 -10.57 -1.67 5.97
N HIS A 229 -11.80 -1.36 6.41
CA HIS A 229 -12.87 -1.03 5.48
C HIS A 229 -12.66 0.32 4.81
N PRO A 230 -12.67 0.43 3.46
CA PRO A 230 -12.36 1.68 2.78
C PRO A 230 -13.27 2.85 3.18
N GLU A 231 -14.58 2.62 3.38
CA GLU A 231 -15.51 3.68 3.81
C GLU A 231 -15.21 4.23 5.22
N LEU A 232 -14.52 3.48 6.07
CA LEU A 232 -14.17 3.94 7.41
C LEU A 232 -12.83 4.66 7.45
N PHE A 233 -11.86 4.23 6.66
CA PHE A 233 -10.47 4.67 6.78
C PHE A 233 -10.05 5.69 5.73
N ILE A 234 -10.60 5.62 4.50
CA ILE A 234 -10.14 6.51 3.42
C ILE A 234 -10.73 7.92 3.55
N PRO A 235 -12.04 8.16 3.77
CA PRO A 235 -12.57 9.51 3.85
C PRO A 235 -11.94 10.38 4.95
N PRO A 236 -11.69 9.87 6.18
CA PRO A 236 -10.97 10.65 7.20
C PRO A 236 -9.55 11.03 6.77
N LEU A 237 -8.83 10.14 6.08
CA LEU A 237 -7.48 10.40 5.59
C LEU A 237 -7.49 11.48 4.49
N LEU A 238 -8.42 11.40 3.54
CA LEU A 238 -8.53 12.36 2.44
C LEU A 238 -8.87 13.79 2.90
N SER A 239 -9.42 13.94 4.10
CA SER A 239 -9.74 15.25 4.68
C SER A 239 -8.58 15.90 5.42
N GLN A 240 -7.41 15.29 5.45
CA GLN A 240 -6.25 15.77 6.22
C GLN A 240 -5.13 16.26 5.28
N PRO A 241 -5.06 17.57 5.02
CA PRO A 241 -4.06 18.14 4.11
C PRO A 241 -2.61 18.03 4.63
N GLU A 242 -2.42 17.79 5.92
CA GLU A 242 -1.11 17.54 6.50
C GLU A 242 -0.58 16.12 6.23
N TRP A 243 -1.43 15.19 5.79
CA TRP A 243 -1.03 13.80 5.53
C TRP A 243 -1.11 13.41 4.05
N VAL A 244 -1.95 14.10 3.28
CA VAL A 244 -2.17 13.80 1.85
C VAL A 244 -1.84 15.01 1.03
N ASP A 245 -0.94 14.86 0.05
CA ASP A 245 -0.56 15.94 -0.86
C ASP A 245 -1.44 15.99 -2.09
N TRP A 246 -1.71 14.83 -2.70
CA TRP A 246 -2.53 14.74 -3.90
C TRP A 246 -3.51 13.58 -3.85
N ILE A 247 -4.71 13.84 -4.29
CA ILE A 247 -5.76 12.85 -4.54
C ILE A 247 -5.98 12.76 -6.04
N ILE A 248 -5.90 11.53 -6.57
CA ILE A 248 -6.19 11.20 -7.97
C ILE A 248 -7.46 10.37 -7.96
N GLU A 249 -8.57 10.96 -8.39
CA GLU A 249 -9.83 10.26 -8.56
C GLU A 249 -9.78 9.37 -9.79
N LEU A 250 -10.26 8.13 -9.65
CA LEU A 250 -10.29 7.14 -10.72
C LEU A 250 -11.72 6.76 -11.05
N ASP A 251 -12.04 6.74 -12.35
CA ASP A 251 -13.30 6.20 -12.85
C ASP A 251 -13.33 4.66 -12.86
N GLU A 252 -14.42 4.09 -13.35
CA GLU A 252 -14.63 2.64 -13.48
C GLU A 252 -13.56 1.96 -14.36
N ASN A 253 -12.95 2.72 -15.29
CA ASN A 253 -11.91 2.24 -16.22
C ASN A 253 -10.49 2.50 -15.69
N ARG A 254 -10.33 2.95 -14.44
CA ARG A 254 -9.06 3.36 -13.82
C ARG A 254 -8.43 4.60 -14.46
N LEU A 255 -9.23 5.41 -15.18
CA LEU A 255 -8.74 6.65 -15.77
C LEU A 255 -8.84 7.78 -14.75
N PRO A 256 -7.82 8.64 -14.63
CA PRO A 256 -7.88 9.82 -13.78
C PRO A 256 -8.98 10.78 -14.27
N THR A 257 -9.90 11.13 -13.40
CA THR A 257 -10.96 12.12 -13.68
C THR A 257 -10.66 13.48 -13.09
N SER A 258 -9.98 13.51 -11.95
CA SER A 258 -9.52 14.73 -11.30
C SER A 258 -8.25 14.49 -10.51
N ILE A 259 -7.46 15.54 -10.34
CA ILE A 259 -6.26 15.56 -9.50
C ILE A 259 -6.31 16.86 -8.69
N TYR A 260 -6.29 16.74 -7.35
CA TYR A 260 -6.38 17.89 -6.47
C TYR A 260 -5.65 17.65 -5.14
N CYS A 261 -5.34 18.75 -4.43
CA CYS A 261 -4.88 18.69 -3.04
C CYS A 261 -6.09 18.65 -2.11
N PRO A 262 -6.03 17.98 -0.94
CA PRO A 262 -7.06 18.12 0.08
C PRO A 262 -7.30 19.61 0.40
N TYR A 263 -8.56 19.98 0.58
CA TYR A 263 -8.90 21.36 0.94
C TYR A 263 -8.38 21.68 2.35
N ASN A 264 -7.63 22.78 2.45
CA ASN A 264 -7.19 23.34 3.74
C ASN A 264 -7.92 24.65 4.01
N PRO A 265 -8.99 24.66 4.85
CA PRO A 265 -9.79 25.85 5.12
C PRO A 265 -9.05 26.97 5.89
N GLY A 266 -7.78 26.77 6.24
CA GLY A 266 -6.96 27.71 7.00
C GLY A 266 -5.95 28.52 6.16
N LEU A 267 -5.96 28.37 4.83
CA LEU A 267 -5.06 29.08 3.91
C LEU A 267 -5.78 30.10 2.98
N ASP A 268 -7.10 30.33 3.15
CA ASP A 268 -7.86 31.38 2.48
C ASP A 268 -7.89 32.68 3.31
#